data_7590678cdddcff4f80edba94c75978c9
#
_entry.id   7590678cdddcff4f80edba94c75978c9
#
_cell.length_a   1.000
_cell.length_b   1.000
_cell.length_c   1.000
_cell.angle_alpha   90.00
_cell.angle_beta   90.00
_cell.angle_gamma   90.00
#
_symmetry.space_group_name_H-M   'P 1'
#
loop_
_entity.id
_entity.type
_entity.pdbx_description
1 polymer ?
#
loop_
_entity_poly.entity_id
_entity_poly.type
_entity_poly.pdbx_seq_one_letter_code
_entity_poly.pdbx_strand_id
1 'polypeptide(L)'
;MEDRKHAGRRVRRALFRRHTKPGAAPGTVETDPTAQKPEIRILSYGPNELKEESIPGVSRVEPLLRRRPITWVNVTGLGDNRTIQEIGRVFKLHPLALEDVVNVHQQPKAEFYGEALFLVTRIPVPGPRLETEQISIFVGDGYVLTFQEHAGDCFEPVRDRLRESRGNIRSEGPDYLAYTLLDSVVDAWFPIVEKYGDTLDEIDRMITDNDATNTVPQLHAIRHELVRARRLFLRQREALGIMRRTDESTDLVKPETRIYLRDCQDHTTQIIDAI
;
A
#
# COMPACT_ATOMS: atom_id res chain seq x y z
N MET A 1 33.04 -41.97 11.21
CA MET A 1 32.99 -40.83 12.11
C MET A 1 33.02 -39.59 11.28
N GLU A 2 31.96 -39.43 10.49
CA GLU A 2 31.61 -38.30 9.66
C GLU A 2 30.33 -37.76 10.27
N ASP A 3 30.30 -36.55 10.72
CA ASP A 3 29.03 -35.85 10.73
C ASP A 3 29.16 -34.36 11.05
N ARG A 4 28.28 -33.58 10.41
CA ARG A 4 27.81 -32.25 10.74
C ARG A 4 28.59 -31.04 10.20
N LYS A 5 28.37 -30.76 8.94
CA LYS A 5 28.39 -29.38 8.42
C LYS A 5 27.12 -29.08 7.63
N HIS A 6 26.00 -28.94 8.29
CA HIS A 6 24.86 -28.21 7.76
C HIS A 6 24.86 -26.81 8.38
N ALA A 7 25.78 -25.98 7.91
CA ALA A 7 25.72 -24.55 8.13
C ALA A 7 24.53 -24.01 7.33
N GLY A 8 23.46 -23.61 8.02
CA GLY A 8 22.30 -22.97 7.44
C GLY A 8 22.70 -21.79 6.57
N ARG A 9 22.54 -21.94 5.27
CA ARG A 9 22.69 -20.89 4.28
C ARG A 9 21.62 -19.83 4.60
N ARG A 10 22.00 -18.77 5.33
CA ARG A 10 21.19 -17.58 5.50
C ARG A 10 20.88 -17.06 4.09
N VAL A 11 19.68 -17.30 3.63
CA VAL A 11 19.14 -16.62 2.43
C VAL A 11 19.08 -15.15 2.80
N ARG A 12 20.08 -14.38 2.38
CA ARG A 12 20.00 -12.92 2.32
C ARG A 12 18.89 -12.62 1.32
N ARG A 13 17.67 -12.35 1.79
CA ARG A 13 16.63 -11.76 0.95
C ARG A 13 17.23 -10.46 0.42
N ALA A 14 17.38 -10.38 -0.90
CA ALA A 14 17.90 -9.18 -1.55
C ALA A 14 16.95 -8.03 -1.22
N LEU A 15 17.48 -6.96 -0.64
CA LEU A 15 16.74 -5.74 -0.25
C LEU A 15 16.08 -5.04 -1.45
N PHE A 16 16.49 -5.39 -2.68
CA PHE A 16 15.97 -4.85 -3.93
C PHE A 16 15.98 -5.97 -4.97
N ARG A 17 14.83 -6.49 -5.34
CA ARG A 17 14.66 -7.40 -6.47
C ARG A 17 14.00 -6.63 -7.59
N ARG A 18 14.78 -5.97 -8.43
CA ARG A 18 14.29 -5.52 -9.73
C ARG A 18 14.18 -6.73 -10.65
N HIS A 19 13.02 -6.93 -11.24
CA HIS A 19 12.81 -7.98 -12.24
C HIS A 19 13.34 -7.55 -13.61
N THR A 20 13.36 -6.25 -13.88
CA THR A 20 13.93 -5.67 -15.10
C THR A 20 15.46 -5.78 -15.13
N LYS A 21 16.01 -6.25 -16.25
CA LYS A 21 17.45 -6.34 -16.47
C LYS A 21 18.09 -4.95 -16.46
N PRO A 22 19.36 -4.84 -15.96
CA PRO A 22 20.12 -3.61 -16.13
C PRO A 22 20.18 -3.18 -17.60
N GLY A 23 19.81 -1.93 -17.91
CA GLY A 23 19.77 -1.40 -19.28
C GLY A 23 18.43 -1.62 -20.01
N ALA A 24 17.42 -2.19 -19.38
CA ALA A 24 16.06 -2.20 -19.93
C ALA A 24 15.52 -0.77 -20.14
N ALA A 25 14.69 -0.59 -21.15
CA ALA A 25 14.07 0.72 -21.41
C ALA A 25 13.20 1.14 -20.22
N PRO A 26 13.19 2.42 -19.83
CA PRO A 26 12.27 2.92 -18.79
C PRO A 26 10.81 2.59 -19.13
N GLY A 27 10.04 2.18 -18.12
CA GLY A 27 8.66 1.76 -18.30
C GLY A 27 8.50 0.31 -18.78
N THR A 28 9.57 -0.50 -18.77
CA THR A 28 9.48 -1.93 -19.04
C THR A 28 8.80 -2.65 -17.87
N VAL A 29 7.67 -3.29 -18.14
CA VAL A 29 6.91 -4.07 -17.16
C VAL A 29 7.34 -5.53 -17.25
N GLU A 30 8.06 -6.01 -16.25
CA GLU A 30 8.44 -7.42 -16.07
C GLU A 30 7.93 -7.90 -14.71
N THR A 31 7.05 -8.88 -14.71
CA THR A 31 6.46 -9.46 -13.49
C THR A 31 7.26 -10.66 -13.00
N ASP A 32 7.20 -10.95 -11.70
CA ASP A 32 7.71 -12.21 -11.15
C ASP A 32 6.77 -13.35 -11.56
N PRO A 33 7.21 -14.33 -12.36
CA PRO A 33 6.37 -15.43 -12.78
C PRO A 33 5.93 -16.35 -11.63
N THR A 34 6.56 -16.22 -10.45
CA THR A 34 6.20 -16.97 -9.24
C THR A 34 5.20 -16.22 -8.36
N ALA A 35 4.91 -14.94 -8.67
CA ALA A 35 3.94 -14.16 -7.94
C ALA A 35 2.50 -14.66 -8.20
N GLN A 36 1.59 -14.31 -7.30
CA GLN A 36 0.17 -14.64 -7.42
C GLN A 36 -0.39 -14.06 -8.72
N LYS A 37 -1.21 -14.83 -9.43
CA LYS A 37 -1.93 -14.34 -10.61
C LYS A 37 -2.96 -13.29 -10.21
N PRO A 38 -3.18 -12.27 -11.05
CA PRO A 38 -4.12 -11.20 -10.76
C PRO A 38 -5.57 -11.69 -10.61
N GLU A 39 -6.20 -11.30 -9.49
CA GLU A 39 -7.62 -11.35 -9.27
C GLU A 39 -8.17 -9.92 -9.24
N ILE A 40 -9.26 -9.67 -9.95
CA ILE A 40 -9.83 -8.33 -10.10
C ILE A 40 -11.19 -8.27 -9.41
N ARG A 41 -11.29 -7.42 -8.40
CA ARG A 41 -12.54 -7.11 -7.68
C ARG A 41 -12.93 -5.67 -7.95
N ILE A 42 -14.19 -5.45 -8.24
CA ILE A 42 -14.73 -4.11 -8.57
C ILE A 42 -15.83 -3.75 -7.60
N LEU A 43 -15.75 -2.56 -7.02
CA LEU A 43 -16.80 -1.90 -6.29
C LEU A 43 -17.20 -0.64 -7.06
N SER A 44 -18.37 -0.66 -7.71
CA SER A 44 -18.92 0.50 -8.41
C SER A 44 -20.07 1.06 -7.61
N TYR A 45 -20.06 2.36 -7.31
CA TYR A 45 -21.03 2.94 -6.40
C TYR A 45 -21.40 4.39 -6.72
N GLY A 46 -22.51 4.80 -6.15
CA GLY A 46 -23.00 6.16 -6.03
C GLY A 46 -23.77 6.30 -4.73
N PRO A 47 -24.40 7.46 -4.47
CA PRO A 47 -25.04 7.76 -3.19
C PRO A 47 -26.04 6.67 -2.74
N ASN A 48 -26.80 6.12 -3.68
CA ASN A 48 -27.93 5.22 -3.37
C ASN A 48 -27.69 3.76 -3.76
N GLU A 49 -26.56 3.44 -4.40
CA GLU A 49 -26.30 2.11 -4.91
C GLU A 49 -24.84 1.70 -4.78
N LEU A 50 -24.62 0.42 -4.60
CA LEU A 50 -23.32 -0.23 -4.65
C LEU A 50 -23.47 -1.53 -5.42
N LYS A 51 -22.54 -1.81 -6.31
CA LYS A 51 -22.35 -3.13 -6.90
C LYS A 51 -20.93 -3.60 -6.66
N GLU A 52 -20.80 -4.77 -6.09
CA GLU A 52 -19.54 -5.44 -5.85
C GLU A 52 -19.51 -6.74 -6.66
N GLU A 53 -18.44 -6.93 -7.43
CA GLU A 53 -18.26 -8.13 -8.26
C GLU A 53 -16.79 -8.46 -8.49
N SER A 54 -16.48 -9.75 -8.52
CA SER A 54 -15.20 -10.25 -9.02
C SER A 54 -15.34 -10.58 -10.50
N ILE A 55 -14.38 -10.15 -11.30
CA ILE A 55 -14.43 -10.33 -12.75
C ILE A 55 -13.30 -11.24 -13.25
N PRO A 56 -13.55 -12.07 -14.28
CA PRO A 56 -12.59 -13.05 -14.76
C PRO A 56 -11.45 -12.45 -15.61
N GLY A 57 -11.53 -11.17 -15.98
CA GLY A 57 -10.52 -10.54 -16.82
C GLY A 57 -10.77 -9.08 -17.13
N VAL A 58 -9.75 -8.42 -17.66
CA VAL A 58 -9.68 -6.96 -17.88
C VAL A 58 -10.74 -6.44 -18.84
N SER A 59 -11.17 -7.23 -19.83
CA SER A 59 -12.20 -6.85 -20.82
C SER A 59 -13.54 -6.42 -20.19
N ARG A 60 -13.79 -6.85 -18.92
CA ARG A 60 -15.00 -6.48 -18.18
C ARG A 60 -14.84 -5.15 -17.41
N VAL A 61 -13.63 -4.61 -17.28
CA VAL A 61 -13.36 -3.38 -16.52
C VAL A 61 -13.95 -2.16 -17.22
N GLU A 62 -13.56 -1.93 -18.47
CA GLU A 62 -13.94 -0.71 -19.22
C GLU A 62 -15.45 -0.48 -19.26
N PRO A 63 -16.32 -1.48 -19.54
CA PRO A 63 -17.77 -1.31 -19.50
C PRO A 63 -18.34 -0.94 -18.13
N LEU A 64 -17.59 -1.17 -17.04
CA LEU A 64 -18.05 -0.88 -15.66
C LEU A 64 -17.63 0.50 -15.18
N LEU A 65 -16.52 1.06 -15.69
CA LEU A 65 -15.95 2.33 -15.24
C LEU A 65 -16.91 3.53 -15.34
N ARG A 66 -17.88 3.50 -16.25
CA ARG A 66 -18.78 4.64 -16.49
C ARG A 66 -20.23 4.36 -16.10
N ARG A 67 -20.49 3.22 -15.44
CA ARG A 67 -21.87 2.87 -15.07
C ARG A 67 -22.35 3.59 -13.82
N ARG A 68 -21.43 3.97 -12.94
CA ARG A 68 -21.68 4.68 -11.68
C ARG A 68 -20.66 5.80 -11.50
N PRO A 69 -20.96 6.76 -10.64
CA PRO A 69 -20.08 7.91 -10.41
C PRO A 69 -18.65 7.51 -10.04
N ILE A 70 -18.47 6.47 -9.22
CA ILE A 70 -17.16 6.03 -8.76
C ILE A 70 -17.02 4.52 -8.90
N THR A 71 -15.85 4.12 -9.38
CA THR A 71 -15.46 2.71 -9.50
C THR A 71 -14.12 2.47 -8.82
N TRP A 72 -14.09 1.64 -7.78
CA TRP A 72 -12.88 1.11 -7.20
C TRP A 72 -12.56 -0.24 -7.83
N VAL A 73 -11.42 -0.33 -8.51
CA VAL A 73 -10.89 -1.57 -9.07
C VAL A 73 -9.73 -2.02 -8.20
N ASN A 74 -9.86 -3.17 -7.55
CA ASN A 74 -8.80 -3.77 -6.74
C ASN A 74 -8.21 -4.97 -7.47
N VAL A 75 -6.89 -4.94 -7.68
CA VAL A 75 -6.11 -5.98 -8.34
C VAL A 75 -5.19 -6.63 -7.33
N THR A 76 -5.42 -7.89 -7.04
CA THR A 76 -4.64 -8.68 -6.10
C THR A 76 -3.80 -9.71 -6.86
N GLY A 77 -2.49 -9.66 -6.69
CA GLY A 77 -1.54 -10.47 -7.45
C GLY A 77 -0.96 -9.74 -8.66
N LEU A 78 0.34 -9.89 -8.87
CA LEU A 78 1.11 -9.19 -9.90
C LEU A 78 1.82 -10.15 -10.87
N GLY A 79 1.50 -11.45 -10.83
CA GLY A 79 2.23 -12.53 -11.51
C GLY A 79 1.86 -12.73 -12.99
N ASP A 80 1.09 -11.84 -13.61
CA ASP A 80 0.77 -11.91 -15.04
C ASP A 80 0.98 -10.58 -15.75
N ASN A 81 2.06 -10.50 -16.50
CA ASN A 81 2.46 -9.30 -17.24
C ASN A 81 1.39 -8.82 -18.22
N ARG A 82 0.70 -9.76 -18.89
CA ARG A 82 -0.35 -9.41 -19.85
C ARG A 82 -1.51 -8.68 -19.20
N THR A 83 -2.03 -9.21 -18.10
CA THR A 83 -3.12 -8.59 -17.33
C THR A 83 -2.73 -7.20 -16.82
N ILE A 84 -1.52 -7.03 -16.28
CA ILE A 84 -1.03 -5.74 -15.78
C ILE A 84 -0.93 -4.72 -16.93
N GLN A 85 -0.39 -5.11 -18.08
CA GLN A 85 -0.31 -4.23 -19.25
C GLN A 85 -1.70 -3.89 -19.84
N GLU A 86 -2.64 -4.84 -19.86
CA GLU A 86 -4.01 -4.61 -20.32
C GLU A 86 -4.72 -3.60 -19.40
N ILE A 87 -4.59 -3.73 -18.08
CA ILE A 87 -5.09 -2.74 -17.11
C ILE A 87 -4.43 -1.36 -17.38
N GLY A 88 -3.11 -1.32 -17.56
CA GLY A 88 -2.40 -0.10 -17.91
C GLY A 88 -2.97 0.62 -19.13
N ARG A 89 -3.39 -0.13 -20.16
CA ARG A 89 -4.02 0.44 -21.38
C ARG A 89 -5.44 0.97 -21.09
N VAL A 90 -6.26 0.21 -20.34
CA VAL A 90 -7.64 0.61 -20.02
C VAL A 90 -7.66 1.93 -19.24
N PHE A 91 -6.76 2.07 -18.26
CA PHE A 91 -6.67 3.27 -17.44
C PHE A 91 -5.70 4.33 -17.97
N LYS A 92 -5.05 4.08 -19.12
CA LYS A 92 -4.05 4.96 -19.74
C LYS A 92 -2.92 5.33 -18.77
N LEU A 93 -2.46 4.35 -17.98
CA LEU A 93 -1.42 4.56 -16.97
C LEU A 93 -0.07 4.86 -17.61
N HIS A 94 0.68 5.75 -17.00
CA HIS A 94 2.04 6.07 -17.46
C HIS A 94 2.95 4.83 -17.29
N PRO A 95 3.79 4.48 -18.32
CA PRO A 95 4.62 3.29 -18.26
C PRO A 95 5.57 3.22 -17.06
N LEU A 96 6.13 4.36 -16.60
CA LEU A 96 6.98 4.42 -15.42
C LEU A 96 6.20 4.07 -14.14
N ALA A 97 4.96 4.55 -14.00
CA ALA A 97 4.13 4.21 -12.84
C ALA A 97 3.76 2.72 -12.85
N LEU A 98 3.51 2.15 -14.04
CA LEU A 98 3.21 0.72 -14.17
C LEU A 98 4.46 -0.16 -13.90
N GLU A 99 5.66 0.31 -14.26
CA GLU A 99 6.92 -0.31 -13.85
C GLU A 99 7.06 -0.35 -12.34
N ASP A 100 6.71 0.74 -11.64
CA ASP A 100 6.78 0.81 -10.17
C ASP A 100 5.74 -0.09 -9.48
N VAL A 101 4.59 -0.33 -10.10
CA VAL A 101 3.60 -1.31 -9.60
C VAL A 101 4.21 -2.70 -9.48
N VAL A 102 4.95 -3.17 -10.49
CA VAL A 102 5.52 -4.52 -10.50
C VAL A 102 6.86 -4.60 -9.75
N ASN A 103 7.54 -3.47 -9.57
CA ASN A 103 8.77 -3.38 -8.78
C ASN A 103 8.43 -3.06 -7.30
N VAL A 104 7.95 -4.06 -6.58
CA VAL A 104 7.32 -4.00 -5.25
C VAL A 104 8.20 -3.55 -4.07
N HIS A 105 9.29 -2.86 -4.32
CA HIS A 105 10.19 -2.34 -3.28
C HIS A 105 10.25 -0.81 -3.24
N GLN A 106 9.24 -0.16 -3.81
CA GLN A 106 9.13 1.29 -3.80
C GLN A 106 8.95 1.83 -2.38
N GLN A 107 9.48 3.02 -2.16
CA GLN A 107 9.17 3.81 -0.97
C GLN A 107 7.83 4.53 -1.17
N PRO A 108 7.11 4.87 -0.09
CA PRO A 108 5.92 5.70 -0.20
C PRO A 108 6.22 6.98 -0.97
N LYS A 109 5.36 7.29 -1.94
CA LYS A 109 5.46 8.47 -2.80
C LYS A 109 4.12 8.85 -3.40
N ALA A 110 4.02 10.08 -3.89
CA ALA A 110 2.92 10.61 -4.67
C ALA A 110 3.47 11.31 -5.91
N GLU A 111 2.94 11.00 -7.07
CA GLU A 111 3.37 11.56 -8.36
C GLU A 111 2.16 11.79 -9.27
N PHE A 112 2.13 12.92 -9.97
CA PHE A 112 1.10 13.20 -10.97
C PHE A 112 1.58 12.78 -12.35
N TYR A 113 0.75 12.03 -13.05
CA TYR A 113 0.94 11.65 -14.44
C TYR A 113 -0.26 12.14 -15.27
N GLY A 114 -0.17 13.37 -15.80
CA GLY A 114 -1.29 14.02 -16.45
C GLY A 114 -2.47 14.22 -15.49
N GLU A 115 -3.62 13.65 -15.84
CA GLU A 115 -4.86 13.74 -15.05
C GLU A 115 -4.99 12.62 -13.98
N ALA A 116 -3.96 11.82 -13.75
CA ALA A 116 -3.97 10.76 -12.76
C ALA A 116 -2.94 11.01 -11.66
N LEU A 117 -3.32 10.75 -10.42
CA LEU A 117 -2.43 10.72 -9.27
C LEU A 117 -2.01 9.26 -9.01
N PHE A 118 -0.73 9.01 -8.97
CA PHE A 118 -0.12 7.75 -8.58
C PHE A 118 0.45 7.85 -7.17
N LEU A 119 0.05 6.91 -6.32
CA LEU A 119 0.48 6.81 -4.93
C LEU A 119 1.08 5.43 -4.68
N VAL A 120 2.16 5.40 -3.94
CA VAL A 120 2.70 4.17 -3.35
C VAL A 120 2.65 4.31 -1.85
N THR A 121 2.14 3.28 -1.18
CA THR A 121 2.14 3.16 0.27
C THR A 121 2.53 1.74 0.68
N ARG A 122 2.71 1.48 1.98
CA ARG A 122 3.07 0.15 2.47
C ARG A 122 2.25 -0.23 3.68
N ILE A 123 1.64 -1.42 3.61
CA ILE A 123 0.93 -2.02 4.74
C ILE A 123 1.86 -2.95 5.52
N PRO A 124 1.70 -3.07 6.85
CA PRO A 124 2.39 -4.08 7.62
C PRO A 124 1.83 -5.46 7.32
N VAL A 125 2.70 -6.45 7.19
CA VAL A 125 2.31 -7.85 7.03
C VAL A 125 2.45 -8.57 8.39
N PRO A 126 1.41 -9.26 8.87
CA PRO A 126 1.49 -10.02 10.11
C PRO A 126 2.62 -11.06 10.07
N GLY A 127 3.46 -11.09 11.11
CA GLY A 127 4.56 -12.03 11.17
C GLY A 127 5.45 -11.84 12.41
N PRO A 128 6.48 -12.70 12.56
CA PRO A 128 7.44 -12.61 13.67
C PRO A 128 8.44 -11.47 13.51
N ARG A 129 8.50 -10.87 12.33
CA ARG A 129 9.34 -9.71 12.00
C ARG A 129 8.51 -8.70 11.22
N LEU A 130 8.93 -7.44 11.28
CA LEU A 130 8.30 -6.39 10.51
C LEU A 130 8.60 -6.57 9.02
N GLU A 131 7.65 -7.13 8.31
CA GLU A 131 7.59 -7.15 6.86
C GLU A 131 6.50 -6.20 6.38
N THR A 132 6.64 -5.69 5.17
CA THR A 132 5.65 -4.78 4.59
C THR A 132 5.39 -5.13 3.15
N GLU A 133 4.15 -4.97 2.73
CA GLU A 133 3.69 -5.13 1.36
C GLU A 133 3.44 -3.77 0.71
N GLN A 134 3.72 -3.66 -0.59
CA GLN A 134 3.44 -2.47 -1.36
C GLN A 134 1.99 -2.45 -1.81
N ILE A 135 1.34 -1.31 -1.60
CA ILE A 135 0.07 -0.97 -2.25
C ILE A 135 0.34 0.19 -3.21
N SER A 136 -0.04 0.00 -4.46
CA SER A 136 -0.01 1.05 -5.49
C SER A 136 -1.43 1.52 -5.78
N ILE A 137 -1.68 2.82 -5.72
CA ILE A 137 -3.00 3.42 -5.89
C ILE A 137 -2.96 4.45 -7.02
N PHE A 138 -3.87 4.33 -7.96
CA PHE A 138 -4.12 5.35 -8.97
C PHE A 138 -5.48 5.99 -8.71
N VAL A 139 -5.51 7.30 -8.78
CA VAL A 139 -6.72 8.11 -8.66
C VAL A 139 -6.91 8.90 -9.94
N GLY A 140 -8.06 8.79 -10.55
CA GLY A 140 -8.43 9.51 -11.74
C GLY A 140 -9.90 9.91 -11.74
N ASP A 141 -10.37 10.44 -12.86
CA ASP A 141 -11.75 10.87 -13.00
C ASP A 141 -12.73 9.69 -12.86
N GLY A 142 -13.48 9.68 -11.76
CA GLY A 142 -14.49 8.65 -11.45
C GLY A 142 -13.93 7.28 -11.05
N TYR A 143 -12.61 7.13 -10.82
CA TYR A 143 -12.06 5.84 -10.41
C TYR A 143 -10.94 5.93 -9.37
N VAL A 144 -10.82 4.83 -8.60
CA VAL A 144 -9.62 4.46 -7.86
C VAL A 144 -9.21 3.05 -8.30
N LEU A 145 -7.94 2.86 -8.63
CA LEU A 145 -7.38 1.56 -8.98
C LEU A 145 -6.27 1.22 -7.99
N THR A 146 -6.37 0.07 -7.33
CA THR A 146 -5.37 -0.41 -6.38
C THR A 146 -4.73 -1.70 -6.86
N PHE A 147 -3.41 -1.81 -6.65
CA PHE A 147 -2.64 -3.03 -6.87
C PHE A 147 -1.98 -3.46 -5.57
N GLN A 148 -1.99 -4.76 -5.30
CA GLN A 148 -1.34 -5.40 -4.16
C GLN A 148 -0.73 -6.74 -4.56
N GLU A 149 0.29 -7.18 -3.81
CA GLU A 149 1.04 -8.41 -4.12
C GLU A 149 0.23 -9.65 -3.75
N HIS A 150 -0.44 -9.62 -2.59
CA HIS A 150 -1.10 -10.78 -2.00
C HIS A 150 -2.51 -10.43 -1.52
N ALA A 151 -3.34 -11.46 -1.28
CA ALA A 151 -4.62 -11.30 -0.62
C ALA A 151 -4.43 -10.97 0.87
N GLY A 152 -5.36 -10.20 1.46
CA GLY A 152 -5.35 -9.85 2.88
C GLY A 152 -4.87 -8.43 3.14
N ASP A 153 -5.49 -7.46 2.47
CA ASP A 153 -5.26 -6.03 2.71
C ASP A 153 -5.94 -5.52 4.00
N CYS A 154 -5.67 -4.25 4.34
CA CYS A 154 -6.30 -3.56 5.47
C CYS A 154 -7.59 -2.80 5.08
N PHE A 155 -8.18 -3.07 3.91
CA PHE A 155 -9.27 -2.27 3.35
C PHE A 155 -10.67 -2.81 3.63
N GLU A 156 -10.81 -3.92 4.36
CA GLU A 156 -12.15 -4.44 4.67
C GLU A 156 -13.03 -3.44 5.43
N PRO A 157 -12.52 -2.65 6.40
CA PRO A 157 -13.30 -1.59 7.02
C PRO A 157 -13.82 -0.53 6.03
N VAL A 158 -13.05 -0.24 4.97
CA VAL A 158 -13.47 0.68 3.90
C VAL A 158 -14.58 0.05 3.06
N ARG A 159 -14.47 -1.24 2.74
CA ARG A 159 -15.52 -1.99 2.01
C ARG A 159 -16.80 -2.06 2.82
N ASP A 160 -16.73 -2.29 4.12
CA ASP A 160 -17.91 -2.30 5.00
C ASP A 160 -18.57 -0.92 5.09
N ARG A 161 -17.78 0.18 5.18
CA ARG A 161 -18.34 1.54 5.09
C ARG A 161 -19.07 1.78 3.77
N LEU A 162 -18.54 1.27 2.66
CA LEU A 162 -19.18 1.33 1.35
C LEU A 162 -20.48 0.49 1.31
N ARG A 163 -20.47 -0.74 1.81
CA ARG A 163 -21.63 -1.63 1.84
C ARG A 163 -22.78 -1.07 2.67
N GLU A 164 -22.45 -0.53 3.82
CA GLU A 164 -23.41 0.00 4.78
C GLU A 164 -23.75 1.48 4.57
N SER A 165 -23.14 2.13 3.58
CA SER A 165 -23.33 3.58 3.32
C SER A 165 -23.06 4.44 4.56
N ARG A 166 -22.02 4.09 5.34
CA ARG A 166 -21.68 4.85 6.54
C ARG A 166 -20.92 6.14 6.20
N GLY A 167 -21.38 7.25 6.77
CA GLY A 167 -20.80 8.57 6.53
C GLY A 167 -20.96 9.01 5.08
N ASN A 168 -20.03 9.80 4.58
CA ASN A 168 -20.10 10.42 3.26
C ASN A 168 -19.43 9.62 2.14
N ILE A 169 -18.89 8.43 2.41
CA ILE A 169 -18.02 7.71 1.48
C ILE A 169 -18.65 7.44 0.10
N ARG A 170 -19.99 7.27 0.03
CA ARG A 170 -20.69 7.07 -1.25
C ARG A 170 -21.04 8.35 -1.99
N SER A 171 -21.01 9.49 -1.30
CA SER A 171 -21.39 10.81 -1.86
C SER A 171 -20.19 11.63 -2.29
N GLU A 172 -19.00 11.26 -1.82
CA GLU A 172 -17.75 11.95 -2.12
C GLU A 172 -17.06 11.40 -3.36
N GLY A 173 -15.99 12.08 -3.81
CA GLY A 173 -15.24 11.73 -5.02
C GLY A 173 -14.22 10.59 -4.84
N PRO A 174 -13.51 10.23 -5.94
CA PRO A 174 -12.46 9.22 -5.88
C PRO A 174 -11.28 9.65 -5.00
N ASP A 175 -11.04 10.93 -4.85
CA ASP A 175 -10.04 11.51 -3.95
C ASP A 175 -10.35 11.20 -2.47
N TYR A 176 -11.61 11.27 -2.07
CA TYR A 176 -12.04 10.89 -0.73
C TYR A 176 -11.89 9.37 -0.49
N LEU A 177 -12.20 8.55 -1.48
CA LEU A 177 -11.94 7.11 -1.39
C LEU A 177 -10.43 6.84 -1.23
N ALA A 178 -9.59 7.51 -2.02
CA ALA A 178 -8.14 7.36 -1.90
C ALA A 178 -7.62 7.79 -0.53
N TYR A 179 -8.12 8.91 0.02
CA TYR A 179 -7.85 9.30 1.39
C TYR A 179 -8.24 8.19 2.37
N THR A 180 -9.45 7.65 2.25
CA THR A 180 -9.95 6.60 3.17
C THR A 180 -9.09 5.34 3.13
N LEU A 181 -8.58 4.98 1.95
CA LEU A 181 -7.64 3.86 1.79
C LEU A 181 -6.28 4.16 2.45
N LEU A 182 -5.75 5.36 2.28
CA LEU A 182 -4.50 5.78 2.92
C LEU A 182 -4.62 5.85 4.44
N ASP A 183 -5.74 6.34 4.96
CA ASP A 183 -6.06 6.39 6.37
C ASP A 183 -6.09 4.98 6.97
N SER A 184 -6.78 4.05 6.29
CA SER A 184 -6.81 2.63 6.67
C SER A 184 -5.41 1.98 6.70
N VAL A 185 -4.51 2.40 5.79
CA VAL A 185 -3.11 1.97 5.80
C VAL A 185 -2.38 2.51 7.02
N VAL A 186 -2.57 3.77 7.36
CA VAL A 186 -1.94 4.40 8.54
C VAL A 186 -2.46 3.75 9.81
N ASP A 187 -3.77 3.54 9.90
CA ASP A 187 -4.42 2.89 11.05
C ASP A 187 -3.90 1.47 11.31
N ALA A 188 -3.60 0.72 10.26
CA ALA A 188 -3.06 -0.64 10.38
C ALA A 188 -1.68 -0.70 11.06
N TRP A 189 -0.98 0.42 11.18
CA TRP A 189 0.32 0.48 11.83
C TRP A 189 0.26 0.77 13.33
N PHE A 190 -0.79 1.39 13.84
CA PHE A 190 -0.88 1.68 15.28
C PHE A 190 -0.72 0.43 16.16
N PRO A 191 -1.43 -0.68 15.91
CA PRO A 191 -1.24 -1.89 16.71
C PRO A 191 0.18 -2.49 16.61
N ILE A 192 0.88 -2.24 15.48
CA ILE A 192 2.25 -2.70 15.31
C ILE A 192 3.21 -1.89 16.18
N VAL A 193 3.04 -0.56 16.21
CA VAL A 193 3.88 0.33 17.03
C VAL A 193 3.61 0.09 18.52
N GLU A 194 2.35 -0.07 18.94
CA GLU A 194 1.97 -0.44 20.30
C GLU A 194 2.64 -1.74 20.74
N LYS A 195 2.61 -2.78 19.89
CA LYS A 195 3.28 -4.06 20.18
C LYS A 195 4.79 -3.91 20.39
N TYR A 196 5.46 -2.99 19.66
CA TYR A 196 6.88 -2.71 19.92
C TYR A 196 7.10 -2.03 21.25
N GLY A 197 6.22 -1.10 21.65
CA GLY A 197 6.22 -0.49 22.97
C GLY A 197 6.14 -1.55 24.07
N ASP A 198 5.13 -2.42 24.02
CA ASP A 198 4.94 -3.51 24.97
C ASP A 198 6.16 -4.44 25.07
N THR A 199 6.75 -4.77 23.89
CA THR A 199 7.95 -5.63 23.84
C THR A 199 9.17 -4.96 24.46
N LEU A 200 9.34 -3.65 24.27
CA LEU A 200 10.43 -2.88 24.89
C LEU A 200 10.28 -2.80 26.41
N ASP A 201 9.03 -2.58 26.90
CA ASP A 201 8.72 -2.58 28.33
C ASP A 201 8.97 -3.96 28.99
N GLU A 202 8.70 -5.05 28.26
CA GLU A 202 9.01 -6.40 28.73
C GLU A 202 10.52 -6.63 28.83
N ILE A 203 11.28 -6.21 27.80
CA ILE A 203 12.74 -6.31 27.81
C ILE A 203 13.34 -5.49 28.96
N ASP A 204 12.83 -4.30 29.24
CA ASP A 204 13.31 -3.45 30.34
C ASP A 204 13.09 -4.13 31.70
N ARG A 205 11.94 -4.77 31.91
CA ARG A 205 11.66 -5.59 33.10
C ARG A 205 12.63 -6.76 33.24
N MET A 206 12.88 -7.51 32.14
CA MET A 206 13.81 -8.65 32.15
C MET A 206 15.25 -8.20 32.52
N ILE A 207 15.68 -7.03 32.06
CA ILE A 207 16.98 -6.46 32.42
C ILE A 207 17.02 -6.10 33.89
N THR A 208 15.96 -5.52 34.44
CA THR A 208 15.85 -5.11 35.83
C THR A 208 15.87 -6.34 36.78
N ASP A 209 15.22 -7.44 36.38
CA ASP A 209 15.14 -8.69 37.15
C ASP A 209 16.40 -9.57 37.01
N ASN A 210 17.45 -9.10 36.36
CA ASN A 210 18.72 -9.80 36.13
C ASN A 210 18.62 -11.07 35.24
N ASP A 211 17.51 -11.20 34.45
CA ASP A 211 17.28 -12.28 33.47
C ASP A 211 17.56 -11.79 32.04
N ALA A 212 18.71 -11.14 31.86
CA ALA A 212 19.06 -10.46 30.63
C ALA A 212 19.60 -11.38 29.51
N THR A 213 19.41 -12.69 29.63
CA THR A 213 19.89 -13.65 28.64
C THR A 213 19.17 -13.42 27.31
N ASN A 214 19.88 -12.97 26.27
CA ASN A 214 19.36 -12.75 24.91
C ASN A 214 18.63 -11.40 24.64
N THR A 215 18.59 -10.45 25.55
CA THR A 215 17.91 -9.16 25.36
C THR A 215 18.61 -8.25 24.36
N VAL A 216 19.95 -8.23 24.32
CA VAL A 216 20.73 -7.37 23.43
C VAL A 216 20.48 -7.66 21.94
N PRO A 217 20.47 -8.91 21.44
CA PRO A 217 20.10 -9.23 20.07
C PRO A 217 18.67 -8.83 19.72
N GLN A 218 17.71 -8.94 20.65
CA GLN A 218 16.32 -8.55 20.46
C GLN A 218 16.20 -7.02 20.30
N LEU A 219 16.85 -6.25 21.19
CA LEU A 219 16.90 -4.79 21.10
C LEU A 219 17.48 -4.32 19.74
N HIS A 220 18.57 -4.95 19.29
CA HIS A 220 19.13 -4.63 17.97
C HIS A 220 18.16 -4.93 16.83
N ALA A 221 17.41 -6.04 16.89
CA ALA A 221 16.42 -6.38 15.89
C ALA A 221 15.29 -5.35 15.86
N ILE A 222 14.71 -5.04 17.03
CA ILE A 222 13.64 -4.04 17.19
C ILE A 222 14.11 -2.67 16.66
N ARG A 223 15.29 -2.20 17.08
CA ARG A 223 15.84 -0.95 16.60
C ARG A 223 15.94 -0.89 15.07
N HIS A 224 16.41 -1.96 14.43
CA HIS A 224 16.50 -2.02 12.97
C HIS A 224 15.13 -1.94 12.30
N GLU A 225 14.13 -2.59 12.86
CA GLU A 225 12.77 -2.60 12.35
C GLU A 225 12.10 -1.23 12.52
N LEU A 226 12.21 -0.62 13.70
CA LEU A 226 11.68 0.72 13.97
C LEU A 226 12.34 1.80 13.10
N VAL A 227 13.66 1.77 12.92
CA VAL A 227 14.36 2.70 12.01
C VAL A 227 13.86 2.56 10.57
N ARG A 228 13.55 1.34 10.12
CA ARG A 228 12.98 1.12 8.79
C ARG A 228 11.55 1.66 8.71
N ALA A 229 10.71 1.38 9.71
CA ALA A 229 9.36 1.91 9.82
C ALA A 229 9.36 3.45 9.80
N ARG A 230 10.20 4.08 10.63
CA ARG A 230 10.34 5.54 10.67
C ARG A 230 10.65 6.13 9.28
N ARG A 231 11.57 5.51 8.52
CA ARG A 231 11.89 5.96 7.16
C ARG A 231 10.70 5.86 6.21
N LEU A 232 9.89 4.80 6.32
CA LEU A 232 8.67 4.65 5.54
C LEU A 232 7.68 5.78 5.87
N PHE A 233 7.47 6.06 7.15
CA PHE A 233 6.52 7.09 7.58
C PHE A 233 6.97 8.51 7.23
N LEU A 234 8.26 8.81 7.24
CA LEU A 234 8.78 10.08 6.73
C LEU A 234 8.43 10.27 5.24
N ARG A 235 8.53 9.21 4.43
CA ARG A 235 8.12 9.23 3.01
C ARG A 235 6.61 9.30 2.85
N GLN A 236 5.87 8.56 3.68
CA GLN A 236 4.40 8.59 3.67
C GLN A 236 3.88 10.01 3.98
N ARG A 237 4.45 10.68 4.99
CA ARG A 237 4.13 12.07 5.33
C ARG A 237 4.40 13.03 4.18
N GLU A 238 5.52 12.84 3.47
CA GLU A 238 5.86 13.63 2.29
C GLU A 238 4.84 13.40 1.16
N ALA A 239 4.47 12.14 0.87
CA ALA A 239 3.48 11.78 -0.14
C ALA A 239 2.10 12.39 0.15
N LEU A 240 1.61 12.32 1.40
CA LEU A 240 0.39 12.98 1.84
C LEU A 240 0.48 14.52 1.68
N GLY A 241 1.64 15.10 1.97
CA GLY A 241 1.90 16.52 1.76
C GLY A 241 1.84 16.94 0.28
N ILE A 242 2.30 16.09 -0.64
CA ILE A 242 2.19 16.32 -2.09
C ILE A 242 0.72 16.27 -2.51
N MET A 243 -0.01 15.22 -2.11
CA MET A 243 -1.44 15.07 -2.41
C MET A 243 -2.26 16.27 -1.92
N ARG A 244 -1.95 16.80 -0.73
CA ARG A 244 -2.64 17.95 -0.15
C ARG A 244 -2.34 19.28 -0.85
N ARG A 245 -1.12 19.46 -1.38
CA ARG A 245 -0.65 20.69 -2.04
C ARG A 245 -0.94 20.73 -3.53
N THR A 246 -1.76 19.85 -4.04
CA THR A 246 -2.14 19.82 -5.45
C THR A 246 -2.55 21.21 -5.90
N ASP A 247 -1.91 21.69 -6.95
CA ASP A 247 -2.13 23.00 -7.52
C ASP A 247 -3.58 23.12 -8.06
N GLU A 248 -4.13 24.33 -8.10
CA GLU A 248 -5.48 24.60 -8.60
C GLU A 248 -5.70 24.17 -10.08
N SER A 249 -4.61 23.77 -10.75
CA SER A 249 -4.65 23.28 -12.12
C SER A 249 -5.17 21.84 -12.28
N THR A 250 -5.27 21.06 -11.19
CA THR A 250 -5.84 19.69 -11.20
C THR A 250 -6.92 19.58 -10.14
N ASP A 251 -8.19 19.53 -10.56
CA ASP A 251 -9.36 19.32 -9.68
C ASP A 251 -9.42 17.90 -9.06
N LEU A 252 -8.30 17.18 -9.08
CA LEU A 252 -8.27 15.77 -8.70
C LEU A 252 -8.43 15.56 -7.18
N VAL A 253 -8.01 16.53 -6.36
CA VAL A 253 -8.16 16.49 -4.90
C VAL A 253 -8.93 17.71 -4.44
N LYS A 254 -10.16 17.51 -4.02
CA LYS A 254 -11.06 18.57 -3.60
C LYS A 254 -10.61 19.25 -2.30
N PRO A 255 -10.94 20.55 -2.11
CA PRO A 255 -10.61 21.26 -0.87
C PRO A 255 -11.12 20.55 0.39
N GLU A 256 -12.31 19.96 0.33
CA GLU A 256 -12.93 19.22 1.43
C GLU A 256 -12.08 18.00 1.81
N THR A 257 -11.58 17.24 0.84
CA THR A 257 -10.73 16.07 1.06
C THR A 257 -9.37 16.46 1.65
N ARG A 258 -8.86 17.65 1.36
CA ARG A 258 -7.57 18.13 1.92
C ARG A 258 -7.59 18.26 3.45
N ILE A 259 -8.77 18.50 4.06
CA ILE A 259 -8.92 18.56 5.52
C ILE A 259 -8.66 17.17 6.11
N TYR A 260 -9.23 16.13 5.52
CA TYR A 260 -9.03 14.74 5.95
C TYR A 260 -7.60 14.24 5.69
N LEU A 261 -6.98 14.65 4.58
CA LEU A 261 -5.57 14.35 4.31
C LEU A 261 -4.63 14.98 5.33
N ARG A 262 -4.98 16.15 5.90
CA ARG A 262 -4.22 16.74 6.99
C ARG A 262 -4.30 15.89 8.25
N ASP A 263 -5.49 15.41 8.59
CA ASP A 263 -5.70 14.53 9.75
C ASP A 263 -4.89 13.21 9.59
N CYS A 264 -4.97 12.57 8.43
CA CYS A 264 -4.15 11.40 8.12
C CYS A 264 -2.63 11.69 8.19
N GLN A 265 -2.20 12.91 7.82
CA GLN A 265 -0.80 13.36 7.95
C GLN A 265 -0.41 13.56 9.43
N ASP A 266 -1.34 14.02 10.27
CA ASP A 266 -1.13 14.17 11.71
C ASP A 266 -1.01 12.78 12.38
N HIS A 267 -1.85 11.79 12.02
CA HIS A 267 -1.69 10.39 12.44
C HIS A 267 -0.35 9.80 12.00
N THR A 268 0.07 10.07 10.78
CA THR A 268 1.40 9.67 10.28
C THR A 268 2.53 10.27 11.12
N THR A 269 2.38 11.51 11.58
CA THR A 269 3.35 12.18 12.46
C THR A 269 3.35 11.56 13.86
N GLN A 270 2.18 11.23 14.42
CA GLN A 270 2.08 10.52 15.71
C GLN A 270 2.85 9.20 15.68
N ILE A 271 2.74 8.42 14.59
CA ILE A 271 3.52 7.18 14.43
C ILE A 271 5.03 7.47 14.36
N ILE A 272 5.46 8.53 13.65
CA ILE A 272 6.87 8.93 13.58
C ILE A 272 7.42 9.29 14.96
N ASP A 273 6.63 9.95 15.78
CA ASP A 273 7.00 10.40 17.12
C ASP A 273 6.99 9.25 18.14
N ALA A 274 6.15 8.24 17.92
CA ALA A 274 6.08 7.04 18.75
C ALA A 274 7.23 6.03 18.49
N ILE A 275 7.91 6.11 17.33
CA ILE A 275 9.07 5.28 16.92
C ILE A 275 10.39 5.95 17.34
#